data_fca05c14c958e8271a387f82538b081e
#
_entry.id   fca05c14c958e8271a387f82538b081e
#
_cell.length_a   1.000
_cell.length_b   1.000
_cell.length_c   1.000
_cell.angle_alpha   90.00
_cell.angle_beta   90.00
_cell.angle_gamma   90.00
#
_symmetry.space_group_name_H-M   'P 1'
#
loop_
_entity.id
_entity.type
_entity.pdbx_description
1 polymer ?
#
loop_
_entity_poly.entity_id
_entity_poly.type
_entity_poly.pdbx_seq_one_letter_code
_entity_poly.pdbx_strand_id
1 'polypeptide(L)'
;MSRHFFTGGIMPSNDLAMRFQDDLKLETHWEVEGRHYGQTAEHWLQNTDAHRAEVLRIFAETYGPENARKWLAYWRVFFMACAELWNFRGGAEWMVCHYRFAKK
;
A
#
# COMPACT_ATOMS: atom_id res chain seq x y z
N MET A 1 11.82 3.60 -3.85
CA MET A 1 10.85 3.08 -2.85
C MET A 1 11.52 2.90 -1.50
N SER A 2 12.41 1.95 -1.31
CA SER A 2 12.98 1.59 0.00
C SER A 2 13.66 2.73 0.79
N ARG A 3 14.11 3.79 0.12
CA ARG A 3 14.73 4.94 0.80
C ARG A 3 13.74 5.80 1.59
N HIS A 4 12.49 5.93 1.12
CA HIS A 4 11.48 6.81 1.69
C HIS A 4 10.24 6.07 2.16
N PHE A 5 9.99 4.88 1.62
CA PHE A 5 8.83 4.05 1.91
C PHE A 5 9.27 2.60 2.12
N PHE A 6 8.69 1.93 3.09
CA PHE A 6 8.95 0.51 3.38
C PHE A 6 10.43 0.14 3.58
N THR A 7 11.18 0.99 4.25
CA THR A 7 12.57 0.70 4.61
C THR A 7 12.63 -0.57 5.47
N GLY A 8 13.36 -1.59 5.01
CA GLY A 8 13.46 -2.87 5.70
C GLY A 8 12.21 -3.75 5.60
N GLY A 9 11.27 -3.41 4.72
CA GLY A 9 10.08 -4.23 4.46
C GLY A 9 10.42 -5.56 3.80
N ILE A 10 9.54 -6.54 3.99
CA ILE A 10 9.58 -7.85 3.34
C ILE A 10 8.30 -8.08 2.54
N MET A 11 8.38 -8.98 1.55
CA MET A 11 7.20 -9.49 0.86
C MET A 11 6.92 -10.90 1.39
N PRO A 12 5.94 -11.08 2.30
CA PRO A 12 5.64 -12.38 2.88
C PRO A 12 4.99 -13.30 1.85
N SER A 13 5.21 -14.61 2.02
CA SER A 13 4.47 -15.60 1.26
C SER A 13 3.00 -15.67 1.70
N ASN A 14 2.13 -16.11 0.79
CA ASN A 14 0.69 -16.25 1.06
C ASN A 14 0.38 -17.13 2.29
N ASP A 15 1.23 -18.14 2.55
CA ASP A 15 1.03 -19.09 3.65
C ASP A 15 1.79 -18.74 4.94
N LEU A 16 2.55 -17.64 4.96
CA LEU A 16 3.40 -17.30 6.10
C LEU A 16 2.60 -17.23 7.41
N ALA A 17 1.51 -16.48 7.43
CA ALA A 17 0.69 -16.31 8.64
C ALA A 17 0.01 -17.62 9.09
N MET A 18 -0.19 -18.57 8.19
CA MET A 18 -0.80 -19.87 8.51
C MET A 18 0.14 -20.79 9.31
N ARG A 19 1.45 -20.51 9.28
CA ARG A 19 2.47 -21.32 9.96
C ARG A 19 2.61 -20.99 11.45
N PHE A 20 1.98 -19.90 11.89
CA PHE A 20 2.08 -19.39 13.27
C PHE A 20 0.69 -19.42 13.93
N GLN A 21 0.29 -20.58 14.44
CA GLN A 21 -1.02 -20.79 15.05
C GLN A 21 -0.93 -21.27 16.52
N ASP A 22 0.14 -20.89 17.23
CA ASP A 22 0.29 -21.29 18.63
C ASP A 22 -0.75 -20.61 19.54
N ASP A 23 -0.96 -19.30 19.35
CA ASP A 23 -1.88 -18.49 20.15
C ASP A 23 -3.20 -18.17 19.43
N LEU A 24 -3.19 -18.24 18.11
CA LEU A 24 -4.32 -17.90 17.25
C LEU A 24 -4.63 -19.05 16.31
N LYS A 25 -5.90 -19.34 16.10
CA LYS A 25 -6.37 -20.33 15.13
C LYS A 25 -6.88 -19.63 13.89
N LEU A 26 -6.35 -19.99 12.72
CA LEU A 26 -6.88 -19.51 11.43
C LEU A 26 -8.29 -20.06 11.20
N GLU A 27 -9.25 -19.18 10.99
CA GLU A 27 -10.64 -19.53 10.65
C GLU A 27 -10.90 -19.42 9.16
N THR A 28 -10.43 -18.35 8.53
CA THR A 28 -10.68 -18.06 7.11
C THR A 28 -9.52 -17.32 6.49
N HIS A 29 -9.28 -17.60 5.22
CA HIS A 29 -8.26 -16.95 4.40
C HIS A 29 -8.87 -16.58 3.04
N TRP A 30 -8.61 -15.36 2.57
CA TRP A 30 -9.03 -14.86 1.26
C TRP A 30 -7.86 -14.32 0.48
N GLU A 31 -7.87 -14.56 -0.82
CA GLU A 31 -6.98 -13.93 -1.79
C GLU A 31 -7.78 -12.94 -2.63
N VAL A 32 -7.31 -11.71 -2.68
CA VAL A 32 -7.89 -10.62 -3.47
C VAL A 32 -6.92 -10.24 -4.57
N GLU A 33 -7.36 -10.29 -5.82
CA GLU A 33 -6.53 -9.96 -6.98
C GLU A 33 -5.92 -8.56 -6.85
N GLY A 34 -4.67 -8.43 -7.29
CA GLY A 34 -3.91 -7.19 -7.20
C GLY A 34 -4.57 -6.00 -7.89
N ARG A 35 -5.35 -6.23 -8.96
CA ARG A 35 -6.05 -5.16 -9.68
C ARG A 35 -6.93 -4.27 -8.79
N HIS A 36 -7.51 -4.82 -7.72
CA HIS A 36 -8.31 -4.04 -6.78
C HIS A 36 -7.44 -3.03 -6.03
N TYR A 37 -6.25 -3.44 -5.62
CA TYR A 37 -5.30 -2.52 -5.00
C TYR A 37 -4.70 -1.55 -6.02
N GLY A 38 -4.45 -2.00 -7.25
CA GLY A 38 -4.03 -1.12 -8.35
C GLY A 38 -5.02 0.00 -8.59
N GLN A 39 -6.31 -0.30 -8.68
CA GLN A 39 -7.38 0.70 -8.82
C GLN A 39 -7.45 1.64 -7.61
N THR A 40 -7.29 1.10 -6.41
CA THR A 40 -7.25 1.91 -5.18
C THR A 40 -6.09 2.91 -5.21
N ALA A 41 -4.90 2.47 -5.63
CA ALA A 41 -3.73 3.34 -5.74
C ALA A 41 -3.94 4.46 -6.79
N GLU A 42 -4.58 4.15 -7.91
CA GLU A 42 -4.97 5.16 -8.90
C GLU A 42 -5.97 6.19 -8.35
N HIS A 43 -6.97 5.74 -7.59
CA HIS A 43 -7.91 6.65 -6.93
C HIS A 43 -7.23 7.52 -5.88
N TRP A 44 -6.28 7.00 -5.11
CA TRP A 44 -5.49 7.80 -4.17
C TRP A 44 -4.67 8.88 -4.89
N LEU A 45 -4.09 8.54 -6.05
CA LEU A 45 -3.38 9.52 -6.88
C LEU A 45 -4.32 10.63 -7.37
N GLN A 46 -5.47 10.25 -7.92
CA GLN A 46 -6.48 11.20 -8.40
C GLN A 46 -6.97 12.12 -7.27
N ASN A 47 -7.27 11.56 -6.10
CA ASN A 47 -7.70 12.34 -4.94
C ASN A 47 -6.59 13.30 -4.46
N THR A 48 -5.35 12.86 -4.46
CA THR A 48 -4.19 13.70 -4.11
C THR A 48 -4.07 14.87 -5.08
N ASP A 49 -4.24 14.64 -6.37
CA ASP A 49 -4.18 15.69 -7.40
C ASP A 49 -5.36 16.65 -7.30
N ALA A 50 -6.56 16.14 -7.04
CA ALA A 50 -7.77 16.96 -6.86
C ALA A 50 -7.69 17.88 -5.63
N HIS A 51 -7.02 17.43 -4.56
CA HIS A 51 -6.87 18.17 -3.29
C HIS A 51 -5.45 18.71 -3.11
N ARG A 52 -4.74 18.98 -4.19
CA ARG A 52 -3.33 19.37 -4.19
C ARG A 52 -2.98 20.48 -3.20
N ALA A 53 -3.79 21.54 -3.14
CA ALA A 53 -3.52 22.68 -2.25
C ALA A 53 -3.56 22.27 -0.77
N GLU A 54 -4.54 21.46 -0.39
CA GLU A 54 -4.68 20.95 0.98
C GLU A 54 -3.54 19.99 1.34
N VAL A 55 -3.19 19.08 0.43
CA VAL A 55 -2.06 18.15 0.61
C VAL A 55 -0.76 18.91 0.80
N LEU A 56 -0.50 19.95 0.01
CA LEU A 56 0.69 20.80 0.16
C LEU A 56 0.73 21.50 1.52
N ARG A 57 -0.42 21.97 2.02
CA ARG A 57 -0.50 22.59 3.36
C ARG A 57 -0.13 21.57 4.45
N ILE A 58 -0.71 20.38 4.40
CA ILE A 58 -0.43 19.30 5.35
C ILE A 58 1.06 18.90 5.28
N PHE A 59 1.62 18.79 4.09
CA PHE A 59 3.02 18.41 3.91
C PHE A 59 4.00 19.52 4.33
N ALA A 60 3.59 20.78 4.21
CA ALA A 60 4.39 21.89 4.75
C ALA A 60 4.48 21.81 6.29
N GLU A 61 3.40 21.44 6.95
CA GLU A 61 3.37 21.23 8.40
C GLU A 61 4.18 19.99 8.82
N THR A 62 4.14 18.91 8.01
CA THR A 62 4.76 17.62 8.34
C THR A 62 6.24 17.55 7.98
N TYR A 63 6.61 18.04 6.81
CA TYR A 63 7.97 17.88 6.23
C TYR A 63 8.74 19.20 6.09
N GLY A 64 8.13 20.33 6.46
CA GLY A 64 8.64 21.67 6.25
C GLY A 64 8.17 22.29 4.94
N PRO A 65 7.94 23.64 4.92
CA PRO A 65 7.40 24.32 3.73
C PRO A 65 8.26 24.16 2.47
N GLU A 66 9.58 24.12 2.63
CA GLU A 66 10.55 23.95 1.56
C GLU A 66 10.52 22.54 0.93
N ASN A 67 10.04 21.55 1.67
CA ASN A 67 9.99 20.15 1.25
C ASN A 67 8.61 19.68 0.75
N ALA A 68 7.56 20.48 0.96
CA ALA A 68 6.18 20.07 0.68
C ALA A 68 5.98 19.59 -0.76
N ARG A 69 6.50 20.34 -1.75
CA ARG A 69 6.40 19.97 -3.17
C ARG A 69 7.17 18.69 -3.50
N LYS A 70 8.34 18.53 -2.90
CA LYS A 70 9.18 17.32 -3.07
C LYS A 70 8.48 16.09 -2.53
N TRP A 71 7.88 16.16 -1.34
CA TRP A 71 7.14 15.07 -0.75
C TRP A 71 5.84 14.76 -1.49
N LEU A 72 5.17 15.77 -2.03
CA LEU A 72 4.03 15.55 -2.93
C LEU A 72 4.45 14.73 -4.15
N ALA A 73 5.59 15.07 -4.78
CA ALA A 73 6.10 14.31 -5.90
C ALA A 73 6.45 12.86 -5.50
N TYR A 74 7.06 12.65 -4.34
CA TYR A 74 7.37 11.30 -3.83
C TYR A 74 6.11 10.46 -3.61
N TRP A 75 5.08 11.01 -2.98
CA TRP A 75 3.82 10.32 -2.76
C TRP A 75 3.10 10.00 -4.06
N ARG A 76 3.10 10.91 -5.03
CA ARG A 76 2.53 10.66 -6.35
C ARG A 76 3.25 9.50 -7.07
N VAL A 77 4.58 9.51 -7.07
CA VAL A 77 5.38 8.41 -7.64
C VAL A 77 5.12 7.09 -6.89
N PHE A 78 4.96 7.13 -5.59
CA PHE A 78 4.61 5.96 -4.78
C PHE A 78 3.27 5.36 -5.21
N PHE A 79 2.22 6.18 -5.36
CA PHE A 79 0.91 5.68 -5.83
C PHE A 79 0.97 5.13 -7.25
N MET A 80 1.69 5.80 -8.17
CA MET A 80 1.90 5.29 -9.52
C MET A 80 2.64 3.95 -9.52
N ALA A 81 3.69 3.82 -8.72
CA ALA A 81 4.45 2.57 -8.61
C ALA A 81 3.60 1.44 -8.02
N CYS A 82 2.74 1.74 -7.04
CA CYS A 82 1.78 0.78 -6.50
C CYS A 82 0.78 0.34 -7.57
N ALA A 83 0.20 1.29 -8.33
CA ALA A 83 -0.75 0.98 -9.39
C ALA A 83 -0.12 0.06 -10.45
N GLU A 84 1.09 0.38 -10.93
CA GLU A 84 1.81 -0.45 -11.90
C GLU A 84 2.12 -1.85 -11.36
N LEU A 85 2.61 -1.94 -10.12
CA LEU A 85 2.94 -3.22 -9.49
C LEU A 85 1.70 -4.11 -9.38
N TRP A 86 0.62 -3.59 -8.79
CA TRP A 86 -0.57 -4.36 -8.50
C TRP A 86 -1.42 -4.68 -9.73
N ASN A 87 -1.33 -3.86 -10.80
CA ASN A 87 -2.00 -4.12 -12.07
C ASN A 87 -1.19 -5.04 -13.01
N PHE A 88 0.06 -5.35 -12.65
CA PHE A 88 0.92 -6.18 -13.50
C PHE A 88 0.24 -7.51 -13.83
N ARG A 89 0.31 -7.92 -15.10
CA ARG A 89 -0.40 -9.10 -15.64
C ARG A 89 -1.90 -9.11 -15.34
N GLY A 90 -2.56 -7.94 -15.47
CA GLY A 90 -3.99 -7.81 -15.19
C GLY A 90 -4.35 -8.02 -13.72
N GLY A 91 -3.39 -7.86 -12.82
CA GLY A 91 -3.58 -8.05 -11.38
C GLY A 91 -3.42 -9.49 -10.89
N ALA A 92 -2.91 -10.38 -11.74
CA ALA A 92 -2.75 -11.81 -11.40
C ALA A 92 -1.40 -12.16 -10.76
N GLU A 93 -0.40 -11.25 -10.83
CA GLU A 93 0.95 -11.54 -10.29
C GLU A 93 1.03 -11.32 -8.77
N TRP A 94 0.42 -10.25 -8.29
CA TRP A 94 0.44 -9.87 -6.88
C TRP A 94 -0.97 -9.89 -6.31
N MET A 95 -1.10 -10.25 -5.04
CA MET A 95 -2.39 -10.38 -4.38
C MET A 95 -2.37 -9.74 -2.99
N VAL A 96 -3.54 -9.40 -2.48
CA VAL A 96 -3.75 -9.01 -1.10
C VAL A 96 -4.40 -10.18 -0.38
N CYS A 97 -3.77 -10.65 0.70
CA CYS A 97 -4.28 -11.76 1.48
C CYS A 97 -4.94 -11.24 2.76
N HIS A 98 -6.13 -11.73 3.03
CA HIS A 98 -6.87 -11.46 4.27
C HIS A 98 -6.94 -12.74 5.09
N TYR A 99 -6.70 -12.61 6.37
CA TYR A 99 -6.74 -13.72 7.32
C TYR A 99 -7.64 -13.35 8.49
N ARG A 100 -8.52 -14.25 8.86
CA ARG A 100 -9.29 -14.13 10.10
C ARG A 100 -8.83 -15.19 11.07
N PHE A 101 -8.42 -14.75 12.24
CA PHE A 101 -8.00 -15.63 13.33
C PHE A 101 -8.95 -15.50 14.51
N ALA A 102 -9.17 -16.61 15.19
CA ALA A 102 -9.77 -16.64 16.52
C ALA A 102 -8.67 -16.87 17.59
N LYS A 103 -8.85 -16.26 18.75
CA LYS A 103 -8.00 -16.55 19.92
C LYS A 103 -8.25 -17.99 20.38
N LYS A 104 -7.20 -18.69 20.60
CA LYS A 104 -7.26 -20.01 21.23
C LYS A 104 -7.66 -19.96 22.69
#